data_7e633a8cc94fccd97c20048efca05343
#
_entry.id   7e633a8cc94fccd97c20048efca05343
#
_cell.length_a   1.000
_cell.length_b   1.000
_cell.length_c   1.000
_cell.angle_alpha   90.00
_cell.angle_beta   90.00
_cell.angle_gamma   90.00
#
_symmetry.space_group_name_H-M   'P 1'
#
loop_
_entity.id
_entity.type
_entity.pdbx_description
1 polymer ?
#
loop_
_entity_poly.entity_id
_entity_poly.type
_entity_poly.pdbx_seq_one_letter_code
_entity_poly.pdbx_strand_id
1 'polypeptide(L)'
;MEQFTLWAPGGIVRMQEDASALFSPPLYVKYLREEDRRIASAFPYDVIHLHSSSLHLLDRFVDVEPQKCFEINKDQGGWGVDRMLPLLKMVQSRGKKLIIRGKLDLADLDLLRKELSPRGLFLQIVIDKPEEAKQLKEFFRPWG
;
A
#
# COMPACT_ATOMS: atom_id res chain seq x y z
N MET A 1 -9.87 14.16 9.11
CA MET A 1 -8.64 13.30 9.19
C MET A 1 -9.13 11.88 9.35
N GLU A 2 -8.68 11.01 8.52
CA GLU A 2 -9.04 9.59 8.59
C GLU A 2 -8.22 8.92 9.72
N GLN A 3 -8.75 7.86 10.35
CA GLN A 3 -8.13 7.24 11.54
C GLN A 3 -6.72 6.66 11.33
N PHE A 4 -6.28 6.51 10.07
CA PHE A 4 -4.96 5.99 9.71
C PHE A 4 -3.99 7.09 9.28
N THR A 5 -4.18 8.32 9.74
CA THR A 5 -3.32 9.50 9.48
C THR A 5 -3.31 9.98 8.02
N LEU A 6 -4.25 9.53 7.20
CA LEU A 6 -4.40 10.00 5.84
C LEU A 6 -5.18 11.32 5.81
N TRP A 7 -4.80 12.19 4.89
CA TRP A 7 -5.48 13.43 4.62
C TRP A 7 -5.77 13.59 3.13
N ALA A 8 -6.96 14.07 2.83
CA ALA A 8 -7.34 14.45 1.48
C ALA A 8 -8.14 15.76 1.52
N PRO A 9 -8.13 16.58 0.46
CA PRO A 9 -8.87 17.84 0.40
C PRO A 9 -10.38 17.64 0.19
N GLY A 10 -10.86 16.41 0.14
CA GLY A 10 -12.27 16.05 -0.03
C GLY A 10 -12.60 14.73 0.64
N GLY A 11 -13.78 14.18 0.33
CA GLY A 11 -14.19 12.88 0.84
C GLY A 11 -13.24 11.78 0.42
N ILE A 12 -12.81 10.96 1.37
CA ILE A 12 -11.94 9.80 1.15
C ILE A 12 -12.62 8.53 1.65
N VAL A 13 -12.55 7.48 0.87
CA VAL A 13 -12.93 6.13 1.31
C VAL A 13 -11.69 5.26 1.48
N ARG A 14 -11.65 4.49 2.56
CA ARG A 14 -10.66 3.44 2.76
C ARG A 14 -11.37 2.11 2.77
N MET A 15 -11.06 1.30 1.76
CA MET A 15 -11.55 -0.08 1.63
C MET A 15 -10.56 -1.04 2.30
N GLN A 16 -11.07 -2.12 2.88
CA GLN A 16 -10.25 -3.19 3.44
C GLN A 16 -10.65 -4.51 2.79
N GLU A 17 -9.71 -5.07 2.04
CA GLU A 17 -9.90 -6.33 1.32
C GLU A 17 -9.16 -7.50 2.00
N ASP A 18 -9.33 -7.61 3.33
CA ASP A 18 -8.63 -8.62 4.15
C ASP A 18 -8.99 -10.05 3.72
N ALA A 19 -10.26 -10.28 3.37
CA ALA A 19 -10.73 -11.59 2.90
C ALA A 19 -10.28 -11.93 1.48
N SER A 20 -9.71 -10.98 0.73
CA SER A 20 -9.30 -11.19 -0.66
C SER A 20 -8.21 -12.25 -0.80
N ALA A 21 -7.44 -12.51 0.27
CA ALA A 21 -6.47 -13.60 0.32
C ALA A 21 -7.07 -14.99 0.03
N LEU A 22 -8.39 -15.15 0.23
CA LEU A 22 -9.12 -16.40 0.01
C LEU A 22 -9.68 -16.55 -1.41
N PHE A 23 -9.60 -15.52 -2.23
CA PHE A 23 -10.12 -15.53 -3.59
C PHE A 23 -9.06 -15.87 -4.62
N SER A 24 -9.44 -16.68 -5.60
CA SER A 24 -8.66 -16.79 -6.82
C SER A 24 -8.91 -15.56 -7.73
N PRO A 25 -7.98 -15.20 -8.64
CA PRO A 25 -8.19 -14.10 -9.55
C PRO A 25 -9.50 -14.13 -10.36
N PRO A 26 -9.96 -15.28 -10.90
CA PRO A 26 -11.26 -15.34 -11.56
C PRO A 26 -12.44 -15.05 -10.64
N LEU A 27 -12.39 -15.51 -9.38
CA LEU A 27 -13.48 -15.26 -8.42
C LEU A 27 -13.55 -13.79 -8.02
N TYR A 28 -12.38 -13.16 -7.78
CA TYR A 28 -12.32 -11.73 -7.52
C TYR A 28 -12.94 -10.93 -8.68
N VAL A 29 -12.49 -11.19 -9.90
CA VAL A 29 -12.99 -10.50 -11.09
C VAL A 29 -14.51 -10.67 -11.27
N LYS A 30 -15.00 -11.87 -10.98
CA LYS A 30 -16.43 -12.20 -11.16
C LYS A 30 -17.34 -11.55 -10.11
N TYR A 31 -16.88 -11.46 -8.85
CA TYR A 31 -17.79 -11.14 -7.74
C TYR A 31 -17.48 -9.83 -7.00
N LEU A 32 -16.22 -9.38 -6.97
CA LEU A 32 -15.79 -8.24 -6.14
C LEU A 32 -15.36 -7.03 -6.95
N ARG A 33 -14.69 -7.23 -8.08
CA ARG A 33 -14.09 -6.13 -8.85
C ARG A 33 -15.05 -4.98 -9.16
N GLU A 34 -16.29 -5.29 -9.51
CA GLU A 34 -17.29 -4.28 -9.84
C GLU A 34 -17.74 -3.51 -8.60
N GLU A 35 -17.83 -4.17 -7.46
CA GLU A 35 -18.18 -3.51 -6.20
C GLU A 35 -17.06 -2.57 -5.74
N ASP A 36 -15.79 -3.00 -5.84
CA ASP A 36 -14.64 -2.13 -5.57
C ASP A 36 -14.65 -0.90 -6.48
N ARG A 37 -14.94 -1.08 -7.77
CA ARG A 37 -15.07 0.01 -8.73
C ARG A 37 -16.17 0.98 -8.32
N ARG A 38 -17.32 0.50 -7.90
CA ARG A 38 -18.45 1.33 -7.46
C ARG A 38 -18.10 2.14 -6.23
N ILE A 39 -17.46 1.51 -5.24
CA ILE A 39 -17.04 2.19 -4.00
C ILE A 39 -16.00 3.26 -4.32
N ALA A 40 -14.95 2.93 -5.07
CA ALA A 40 -13.91 3.87 -5.44
C ALA A 40 -14.45 5.04 -6.28
N SER A 41 -15.47 4.81 -7.13
CA SER A 41 -16.11 5.85 -7.93
C SER A 41 -16.96 6.82 -7.11
N ALA A 42 -17.43 6.41 -5.94
CA ALA A 42 -18.32 7.22 -5.10
C ALA A 42 -17.60 8.36 -4.36
N PHE A 43 -16.27 8.35 -4.35
CA PHE A 43 -15.46 9.32 -3.62
C PHE A 43 -14.37 9.93 -4.51
N PRO A 44 -14.03 11.22 -4.31
CA PRO A 44 -12.93 11.85 -5.06
C PRO A 44 -11.56 11.27 -4.71
N TYR A 45 -11.41 10.68 -3.53
CA TYR A 45 -10.20 10.00 -3.06
C TYR A 45 -10.53 8.63 -2.51
N ASP A 46 -9.67 7.68 -2.79
CA ASP A 46 -9.82 6.29 -2.37
C ASP A 46 -8.47 5.70 -1.93
N VAL A 47 -8.52 4.75 -1.01
CA VAL A 47 -7.39 3.91 -0.60
C VAL A 47 -7.91 2.49 -0.44
N ILE A 48 -7.23 1.52 -1.02
CA ILE A 48 -7.48 0.11 -0.73
C ILE A 48 -6.34 -0.45 0.11
N HIS A 49 -6.71 -1.05 1.25
CA HIS A 49 -5.78 -1.75 2.15
C HIS A 49 -5.69 -3.22 1.77
N LEU A 50 -4.46 -3.69 1.60
CA LEU A 50 -4.16 -5.07 1.24
C LEU A 50 -3.09 -5.64 2.16
N HIS A 51 -3.27 -6.87 2.58
CA HIS A 51 -2.25 -7.67 3.24
C HIS A 51 -1.31 -8.32 2.24
N SER A 52 -0.10 -8.68 2.68
CA SER A 52 0.88 -9.39 1.84
C SER A 52 0.34 -10.71 1.27
N SER A 53 -0.60 -11.35 1.96
CA SER A 53 -1.30 -12.55 1.50
C SER A 53 -2.24 -12.34 0.31
N SER A 54 -2.68 -11.10 0.08
CA SER A 54 -3.59 -10.75 -1.04
C SER A 54 -2.85 -10.28 -2.30
N LEU A 55 -1.52 -10.19 -2.27
CA LEU A 55 -0.73 -9.63 -3.37
C LEU A 55 -0.76 -10.46 -4.67
N HIS A 56 -1.22 -11.71 -4.60
CA HIS A 56 -1.47 -12.51 -5.80
C HIS A 56 -2.63 -11.97 -6.66
N LEU A 57 -3.44 -11.04 -6.12
CA LEU A 57 -4.52 -10.35 -6.83
C LEU A 57 -4.16 -8.91 -7.20
N LEU A 58 -2.97 -8.43 -6.84
CA LEU A 58 -2.65 -7.00 -6.94
C LEU A 58 -2.77 -6.45 -8.36
N ASP A 59 -2.42 -7.24 -9.38
CA ASP A 59 -2.59 -6.87 -10.78
C ASP A 59 -4.05 -6.60 -11.13
N ARG A 60 -4.98 -7.36 -10.54
CA ARG A 60 -6.43 -7.20 -10.74
C ARG A 60 -6.97 -5.97 -10.02
N PHE A 61 -6.47 -5.68 -8.82
CA PHE A 61 -6.81 -4.47 -8.10
C PHE A 61 -6.30 -3.21 -8.81
N VAL A 62 -5.06 -3.23 -9.30
CA VAL A 62 -4.45 -2.09 -9.99
C VAL A 62 -5.18 -1.75 -11.30
N ASP A 63 -5.80 -2.73 -11.95
CA ASP A 63 -6.61 -2.55 -13.16
C ASP A 63 -8.03 -2.02 -12.86
N VAL A 64 -8.43 -1.85 -11.60
CA VAL A 64 -9.70 -1.21 -11.24
C VAL A 64 -9.59 0.30 -11.41
N GLU A 65 -10.28 0.84 -12.41
CA GLU A 65 -10.48 2.28 -12.52
C GLU A 65 -11.78 2.64 -11.77
N PRO A 66 -11.80 3.65 -10.92
CA PRO A 66 -10.84 4.73 -10.72
C PRO A 66 -9.90 4.57 -9.49
N GLN A 67 -9.64 3.35 -9.01
CA GLN A 67 -8.76 3.11 -7.85
C GLN A 67 -7.42 3.86 -7.97
N LYS A 68 -7.06 4.66 -6.96
CA LYS A 68 -5.94 5.61 -7.04
C LYS A 68 -4.79 5.30 -6.11
N CYS A 69 -5.08 4.73 -4.92
CA CYS A 69 -4.09 4.54 -3.88
C CYS A 69 -4.16 3.13 -3.28
N PHE A 70 -3.00 2.54 -3.10
CA PHE A 70 -2.82 1.19 -2.53
C PHE A 70 -2.02 1.27 -1.24
N GLU A 71 -2.62 0.85 -0.14
CA GLU A 71 -1.93 0.63 1.13
C GLU A 71 -1.60 -0.86 1.24
N ILE A 72 -0.31 -1.19 1.18
CA ILE A 72 0.17 -2.56 1.25
C ILE A 72 0.86 -2.78 2.59
N ASN A 73 0.32 -3.72 3.37
CA ASN A 73 0.83 -4.06 4.69
C ASN A 73 1.93 -5.12 4.58
N LYS A 74 3.09 -4.82 5.15
CA LYS A 74 4.13 -5.81 5.41
C LYS A 74 3.79 -6.54 6.70
N ASP A 75 3.11 -7.68 6.57
CA ASP A 75 2.68 -8.49 7.71
C ASP A 75 3.86 -9.15 8.39
N GLN A 76 3.77 -9.30 9.71
CA GLN A 76 4.73 -10.09 10.45
C GLN A 76 4.60 -11.58 10.03
N GLY A 77 5.73 -12.18 9.60
CA GLY A 77 5.72 -13.53 9.03
C GLY A 77 5.19 -13.66 7.61
N GLY A 78 4.78 -12.53 6.99
CA GLY A 78 4.38 -12.45 5.59
C GLY A 78 5.57 -12.30 4.63
N TRP A 79 5.30 -11.78 3.43
CA TRP A 79 6.36 -11.54 2.43
C TRP A 79 7.31 -10.44 2.88
N GLY A 80 8.62 -10.66 2.63
CA GLY A 80 9.63 -9.62 2.76
C GLY A 80 9.48 -8.55 1.65
N VAL A 81 10.09 -7.39 1.88
CA VAL A 81 10.06 -6.27 0.92
C VAL A 81 10.67 -6.66 -0.42
N ASP A 82 11.74 -7.45 -0.41
CA ASP A 82 12.40 -7.99 -1.60
C ASP A 82 11.43 -8.76 -2.52
N ARG A 83 10.61 -9.62 -1.93
CA ARG A 83 9.60 -10.38 -2.64
C ARG A 83 8.43 -9.50 -3.12
N MET A 84 8.06 -8.48 -2.36
CA MET A 84 6.99 -7.54 -2.70
C MET A 84 7.41 -6.57 -3.80
N LEU A 85 8.69 -6.26 -3.92
CA LEU A 85 9.23 -5.16 -4.72
C LEU A 85 8.77 -5.13 -6.19
N PRO A 86 8.73 -6.25 -6.94
CA PRO A 86 8.23 -6.23 -8.32
C PRO A 86 6.79 -5.73 -8.42
N LEU A 87 5.95 -6.09 -7.44
CA LEU A 87 4.55 -5.68 -7.38
C LEU A 87 4.40 -4.21 -6.97
N LEU A 88 5.22 -3.72 -6.03
CA LEU A 88 5.26 -2.32 -5.65
C LEU A 88 5.66 -1.42 -6.84
N LYS A 89 6.66 -1.84 -7.61
CA LYS A 89 7.05 -1.17 -8.87
C LYS A 89 5.91 -1.16 -9.89
N MET A 90 5.17 -2.25 -10.00
CA MET A 90 4.01 -2.33 -10.89
C MET A 90 2.95 -1.29 -10.51
N VAL A 91 2.62 -1.14 -9.23
CA VAL A 91 1.68 -0.11 -8.75
C VAL A 91 2.13 1.29 -9.20
N GLN A 92 3.39 1.64 -8.97
CA GLN A 92 3.93 2.94 -9.37
C GLN A 92 3.98 3.13 -10.90
N SER A 93 4.31 2.08 -11.66
CA SER A 93 4.36 2.14 -13.13
C SER A 93 2.99 2.40 -13.77
N ARG A 94 1.90 2.05 -13.06
CA ARG A 94 0.52 2.36 -13.45
C ARG A 94 0.06 3.75 -12.96
N GLY A 95 0.98 4.57 -12.44
CA GLY A 95 0.69 5.93 -11.96
C GLY A 95 -0.14 5.97 -10.67
N LYS A 96 -0.31 4.84 -9.99
CA LYS A 96 -1.07 4.76 -8.74
C LYS A 96 -0.19 5.20 -7.55
N LYS A 97 -0.82 5.66 -6.47
CA LYS A 97 -0.16 6.02 -5.22
C LYS A 97 0.07 4.78 -4.38
N LEU A 98 1.13 4.80 -3.60
CA LEU A 98 1.56 3.64 -2.81
C LEU A 98 1.81 4.05 -1.36
N ILE A 99 1.17 3.34 -0.45
CA ILE A 99 1.45 3.40 0.98
C ILE A 99 2.02 2.04 1.36
N ILE A 100 3.18 2.02 2.00
CA ILE A 100 3.76 0.79 2.56
C ILE A 100 3.72 0.91 4.07
N ARG A 101 3.01 0.00 4.70
CA ARG A 101 2.82 -0.01 6.15
C ARG A 101 3.44 -1.26 6.77
N GLY A 102 4.04 -1.12 7.94
CA GLY A 102 4.53 -2.25 8.74
C GLY A 102 5.85 -1.99 9.42
N LYS A 103 6.41 -3.02 10.01
CA LYS A 103 7.77 -2.99 10.54
C LYS A 103 8.75 -3.10 9.38
N LEU A 104 9.43 -2.00 9.09
CA LEU A 104 10.46 -1.89 8.06
C LEU A 104 11.79 -1.66 8.76
N ASP A 105 12.74 -2.55 8.57
CA ASP A 105 14.10 -2.34 9.04
C ASP A 105 14.91 -1.43 8.08
N LEU A 106 16.14 -1.09 8.45
CA LEU A 106 16.97 -0.20 7.63
C LEU A 106 17.32 -0.81 6.27
N ALA A 107 17.40 -2.14 6.16
CA ALA A 107 17.65 -2.82 4.89
C ALA A 107 16.43 -2.75 3.98
N ASP A 108 15.23 -2.97 4.51
CA ASP A 108 13.96 -2.75 3.81
C ASP A 108 13.87 -1.32 3.27
N LEU A 109 14.16 -0.34 4.14
CA LEU A 109 14.08 1.08 3.79
C LEU A 109 15.10 1.48 2.72
N ASP A 110 16.32 0.97 2.81
CA ASP A 110 17.35 1.22 1.80
C ASP A 110 16.99 0.61 0.44
N LEU A 111 16.41 -0.59 0.44
CA LEU A 111 15.90 -1.25 -0.75
C LEU A 111 14.76 -0.45 -1.38
N LEU A 112 13.77 -0.04 -0.60
CA LEU A 112 12.66 0.78 -1.08
C LEU A 112 13.15 2.11 -1.66
N ARG A 113 14.12 2.75 -0.99
CA ARG A 113 14.74 4.00 -1.44
C ARG A 113 15.39 3.88 -2.81
N LYS A 114 16.13 2.81 -3.02
CA LYS A 114 16.87 2.58 -4.27
C LYS A 114 15.96 2.25 -5.45
N GLU A 115 14.86 1.57 -5.17
CA GLU A 115 14.08 0.88 -6.17
C GLU A 115 12.73 1.53 -6.49
N LEU A 116 12.20 2.38 -5.59
CA LEU A 116 10.92 3.04 -5.79
C LEU A 116 11.08 4.55 -6.00
N SER A 117 10.17 5.11 -6.78
CA SER A 117 10.05 6.57 -6.90
C SER A 117 9.50 7.16 -5.60
N PRO A 118 10.06 8.26 -5.07
CA PRO A 118 9.50 8.95 -3.91
C PRO A 118 8.15 9.62 -4.25
N ARG A 119 7.90 9.87 -5.53
CA ARG A 119 6.65 10.53 -5.96
C ARG A 119 5.44 9.62 -5.75
N GLY A 120 4.54 10.05 -4.87
CA GLY A 120 3.32 9.30 -4.54
C GLY A 120 3.58 8.07 -3.65
N LEU A 121 4.73 8.02 -2.98
CA LEU A 121 5.08 7.03 -1.98
C LEU A 121 4.91 7.62 -0.57
N PHE A 122 4.23 6.88 0.30
CA PHE A 122 4.12 7.16 1.72
C PHE A 122 4.54 5.91 2.51
N LEU A 123 5.46 6.07 3.47
CA LEU A 123 5.90 5.00 4.35
C LEU A 123 5.29 5.20 5.74
N GLN A 124 4.48 4.26 6.18
CA GLN A 124 3.91 4.23 7.52
C GLN A 124 4.62 3.17 8.35
N ILE A 125 5.73 3.57 8.98
CA ILE A 125 6.61 2.66 9.68
C ILE A 125 6.10 2.42 11.09
N VAL A 126 5.89 1.15 11.42
CA VAL A 126 5.51 0.71 12.77
C VAL A 126 6.78 0.46 13.57
N ILE A 127 6.89 1.12 14.71
CA ILE A 127 8.00 0.97 15.66
C ILE A 127 7.49 0.41 16.98
N ASP A 128 8.31 -0.36 17.68
CA ASP A 128 8.00 -0.91 19.00
C ASP A 128 8.45 0.03 20.13
N LYS A 129 9.50 0.81 19.89
CA LYS A 129 10.14 1.65 20.90
C LYS A 129 10.40 3.05 20.36
N PRO A 130 10.22 4.11 21.17
CA PRO A 130 10.48 5.49 20.76
C PRO A 130 11.92 5.74 20.25
N GLU A 131 12.90 4.96 20.74
CA GLU A 131 14.30 5.08 20.33
C GLU A 131 14.50 4.78 18.85
N GLU A 132 13.71 3.87 18.29
CA GLU A 132 13.75 3.52 16.86
C GLU A 132 13.39 4.74 15.98
N ALA A 133 12.50 5.62 16.47
CA ALA A 133 12.17 6.84 15.76
C ALA A 133 13.38 7.76 15.55
N LYS A 134 14.34 7.77 16.47
CA LYS A 134 15.59 8.56 16.33
C LYS A 134 16.47 8.01 15.21
N GLN A 135 16.62 6.69 15.14
CA GLN A 135 17.37 6.03 14.08
C GLN A 135 16.75 6.27 12.71
N LEU A 136 15.42 6.15 12.62
CA LEU A 136 14.68 6.45 11.40
C LEU A 136 14.85 7.91 10.98
N LYS A 137 14.78 8.85 11.91
CA LYS A 137 14.98 10.28 11.63
C LYS A 137 16.38 10.56 11.06
N GLU A 138 17.42 9.93 11.60
CA GLU A 138 18.78 10.04 11.05
C GLU A 138 18.87 9.41 9.65
N PHE A 139 18.25 8.26 9.44
CA PHE A 139 18.22 7.59 8.14
C PHE A 139 17.56 8.47 7.06
N PHE A 140 16.48 9.18 7.42
CA PHE A 140 15.74 10.03 6.48
C PHE A 140 16.29 11.46 6.35
N ARG A 141 17.23 11.88 7.19
CA ARG A 141 17.82 13.23 7.14
C ARG A 141 18.36 13.64 5.74
N PRO A 142 19.00 12.76 4.97
CA PRO A 142 19.48 13.10 3.63
C PRO A 142 18.38 13.22 2.56
N TRP A 143 17.12 12.97 2.92
CA TRP A 143 15.99 12.97 1.98
C TRP A 143 15.18 14.28 2.02
N GLY A 144 15.45 15.14 3.00
CA GLY A 144 14.79 16.42 3.22
C GLY A 144 15.41 17.59 2.46
#